data_7bbd9785cc5a7567023f882b78a6bb22
#
_entry.id   7bbd9785cc5a7567023f882b78a6bb22
#
_cell.length_a   1.000
_cell.length_b   1.000
_cell.length_c   1.000
_cell.angle_alpha   90.00
_cell.angle_beta   90.00
_cell.angle_gamma   90.00
#
_symmetry.space_group_name_H-M   'P 1'
#
loop_
_entity.id
_entity.type
_entity.pdbx_description
1 polymer ?
#
loop_
_entity_poly.entity_id
_entity_poly.type
_entity_poly.pdbx_seq_one_letter_code
_entity_poly.pdbx_strand_id
1 'polypeptide(L)'
;MKKLLAAIVAASAMVLWPTSALAITDGFPDEDDQYPFVGLLAFYDADGEYMHRCSGTLLSPTIVLTAAHCTEGASTVYAYFSYEVPDDFRTEPSGIEGTPYTHPDYSFPDYDIGVVVLDKRVRLDTYPVLPTEGFLSDLKAAGEIQDDTFVNVGYGVLDGPTPPNLVPNEDRYWSTSPYSGLTQNSLRLLMNHNATGEGGTCGGDSGGPHFWGDTLILVSVTSWGDPNCVSLDMTQRVDLASVLDWLESEFGLAPPA
;
A
#
# COMPACT_ATOMS: atom_id res chain seq x y z
N MET A 1 73.43 -3.31 -18.58
CA MET A 1 72.54 -3.61 -17.45
C MET A 1 71.17 -2.92 -17.78
N LYS A 2 70.23 -3.68 -18.33
CA LYS A 2 68.91 -3.19 -18.67
C LYS A 2 67.94 -3.54 -17.52
N LYS A 3 67.36 -2.53 -16.84
CA LYS A 3 66.36 -2.73 -15.82
C LYS A 3 64.99 -2.86 -16.51
N LEU A 4 64.35 -4.03 -16.40
CA LEU A 4 62.95 -4.22 -16.74
C LEU A 4 62.09 -3.67 -15.60
N LEU A 5 61.27 -2.68 -15.86
CA LEU A 5 60.14 -2.29 -15.01
C LEU A 5 58.95 -3.18 -15.37
N ALA A 6 58.52 -4.01 -14.42
CA ALA A 6 57.24 -4.73 -14.52
C ALA A 6 56.11 -3.79 -14.02
N ALA A 7 55.20 -3.43 -14.90
CA ALA A 7 53.98 -2.71 -14.56
C ALA A 7 52.92 -3.72 -14.10
N ILE A 8 52.55 -3.65 -12.82
CA ILE A 8 51.40 -4.41 -12.27
C ILE A 8 50.13 -3.64 -12.63
N VAL A 9 49.33 -4.19 -13.55
CA VAL A 9 47.98 -3.73 -13.84
C VAL A 9 47.06 -4.36 -12.80
N ALA A 10 46.63 -3.57 -11.81
CA ALA A 10 45.57 -3.97 -10.89
C ALA A 10 44.22 -3.90 -11.62
N ALA A 11 43.68 -5.06 -12.00
CA ALA A 11 42.31 -5.16 -12.49
C ALA A 11 41.33 -5.02 -11.31
N SER A 12 40.73 -3.84 -11.15
CA SER A 12 39.61 -3.63 -10.23
C SER A 12 38.39 -4.36 -10.81
N ALA A 13 38.03 -5.49 -10.23
CA ALA A 13 36.75 -6.13 -10.49
C ALA A 13 35.65 -5.23 -9.90
N MET A 14 34.95 -4.50 -10.76
CA MET A 14 33.66 -3.91 -10.40
C MET A 14 32.70 -5.06 -10.13
N VAL A 15 32.37 -5.28 -8.86
CA VAL A 15 31.24 -6.12 -8.46
C VAL A 15 29.99 -5.31 -8.80
N LEU A 16 29.37 -5.64 -9.95
CA LEU A 16 28.03 -5.19 -10.25
C LEU A 16 27.10 -5.95 -9.31
N TRP A 17 26.68 -5.31 -8.23
CA TRP A 17 25.54 -5.80 -7.46
C TRP A 17 24.29 -5.66 -8.34
N PRO A 18 23.46 -6.71 -8.45
CA PRO A 18 22.17 -6.56 -9.11
C PRO A 18 21.39 -5.51 -8.33
N THR A 19 21.03 -4.42 -9.00
CA THR A 19 20.02 -3.50 -8.49
C THR A 19 18.70 -4.26 -8.56
N SER A 20 18.22 -4.76 -7.44
CA SER A 20 16.88 -5.35 -7.35
C SER A 20 15.88 -4.27 -7.73
N ALA A 21 14.98 -4.58 -8.63
CA ALA A 21 13.78 -3.77 -8.88
C ALA A 21 12.88 -3.92 -7.64
N LEU A 22 12.31 -2.83 -7.14
CA LEU A 22 11.61 -2.79 -5.85
C LEU A 22 10.11 -2.49 -6.05
N ALA A 23 9.21 -3.27 -5.43
CA ALA A 23 7.77 -3.00 -5.33
C ALA A 23 7.54 -1.83 -4.39
N ILE A 24 6.37 -1.15 -4.51
CA ILE A 24 6.35 0.19 -3.96
C ILE A 24 7.60 0.89 -4.44
N THR A 25 7.49 1.84 -5.33
CA THR A 25 8.66 2.44 -6.00
C THR A 25 9.72 2.87 -4.99
N ASP A 26 10.98 2.46 -5.20
CA ASP A 26 12.10 2.72 -4.30
C ASP A 26 11.86 2.25 -2.84
N GLY A 27 11.10 1.16 -2.64
CA GLY A 27 10.77 0.59 -1.34
C GLY A 27 11.70 -0.56 -0.92
N PHE A 28 11.35 -1.19 0.20
CA PHE A 28 12.07 -2.31 0.81
C PHE A 28 11.18 -3.56 0.86
N PRO A 29 11.71 -4.75 0.58
CA PRO A 29 10.97 -5.99 0.77
C PRO A 29 10.65 -6.20 2.26
N ASP A 30 9.43 -6.67 2.56
CA ASP A 30 9.00 -6.97 3.93
C ASP A 30 9.30 -8.44 4.32
N GLU A 31 10.55 -8.88 4.04
CA GLU A 31 11.01 -10.25 4.33
C GLU A 31 10.95 -10.60 5.82
N ASP A 32 11.09 -9.60 6.70
CA ASP A 32 11.02 -9.76 8.16
C ASP A 32 9.56 -9.76 8.70
N ASP A 33 8.56 -9.70 7.80
CA ASP A 33 7.11 -9.73 8.13
C ASP A 33 6.71 -8.64 9.14
N GLN A 34 7.18 -7.39 8.92
CA GLN A 34 6.91 -6.24 9.79
C GLN A 34 5.45 -5.79 9.70
N TYR A 35 4.81 -6.03 8.53
CA TYR A 35 3.44 -5.61 8.22
C TYR A 35 2.52 -6.79 7.90
N PRO A 36 2.41 -7.83 8.76
CA PRO A 36 1.65 -9.07 8.50
C PRO A 36 0.14 -8.84 8.38
N PHE A 37 -0.34 -7.65 8.71
CA PHE A 37 -1.72 -7.20 8.58
C PHE A 37 -2.04 -6.61 7.20
N VAL A 38 -1.04 -6.40 6.33
CA VAL A 38 -1.27 -5.96 4.95
C VAL A 38 -1.29 -7.17 4.03
N GLY A 39 -2.33 -7.27 3.20
CA GLY A 39 -2.55 -8.40 2.30
C GLY A 39 -2.78 -7.99 0.85
N LEU A 40 -2.44 -8.90 -0.08
CA LEU A 40 -2.90 -8.86 -1.45
C LEU A 40 -4.36 -9.32 -1.49
N LEU A 41 -5.20 -8.58 -2.18
CA LEU A 41 -6.62 -8.88 -2.39
C LEU A 41 -6.86 -9.14 -3.88
N ALA A 42 -7.24 -10.36 -4.23
CA ALA A 42 -7.62 -10.75 -5.60
C ALA A 42 -9.15 -10.73 -5.74
N PHE A 43 -9.66 -9.90 -6.63
CA PHE A 43 -11.09 -9.66 -6.82
C PHE A 43 -11.64 -10.43 -8.02
N TYR A 44 -12.83 -11.00 -7.86
CA TYR A 44 -13.54 -11.81 -8.85
C TYR A 44 -14.97 -11.33 -9.01
N ASP A 45 -15.49 -11.41 -10.22
CA ASP A 45 -16.88 -11.08 -10.54
C ASP A 45 -17.88 -12.18 -10.14
N ALA A 46 -19.16 -12.00 -10.50
CA ALA A 46 -20.21 -12.95 -10.19
C ALA A 46 -20.11 -14.28 -10.98
N ASP A 47 -19.39 -14.29 -12.07
CA ASP A 47 -19.12 -15.50 -12.89
C ASP A 47 -17.86 -16.23 -12.42
N GLY A 48 -17.14 -15.69 -11.42
CA GLY A 48 -15.91 -16.24 -10.87
C GLY A 48 -14.67 -15.91 -11.72
N GLU A 49 -14.78 -14.94 -12.64
CA GLU A 49 -13.65 -14.50 -13.44
C GLU A 49 -12.80 -13.46 -12.67
N TYR A 50 -11.47 -13.60 -12.77
CA TYR A 50 -10.55 -12.66 -12.14
C TYR A 50 -10.68 -11.26 -12.77
N MET A 51 -10.87 -10.24 -11.94
CA MET A 51 -10.99 -8.84 -12.37
C MET A 51 -9.64 -8.10 -12.25
N HIS A 52 -9.16 -7.97 -11.03
CA HIS A 52 -7.93 -7.24 -10.69
C HIS A 52 -7.43 -7.62 -9.29
N ARG A 53 -6.30 -7.03 -8.90
CA ARG A 53 -5.77 -7.13 -7.54
C ARG A 53 -5.56 -5.74 -6.94
N CYS A 54 -5.65 -5.68 -5.63
CA CYS A 54 -5.34 -4.53 -4.81
C CYS A 54 -4.57 -4.96 -3.56
N SER A 55 -4.23 -4.00 -2.73
CA SER A 55 -3.73 -4.21 -1.38
C SER A 55 -4.82 -3.85 -0.36
N GLY A 56 -4.67 -4.29 0.88
CA GLY A 56 -5.60 -3.94 1.95
C GLY A 56 -5.03 -4.24 3.32
N THR A 57 -5.66 -3.67 4.36
CA THR A 57 -5.17 -3.71 5.73
C THR A 57 -6.17 -4.38 6.66
N LEU A 58 -5.76 -5.43 7.33
CA LEU A 58 -6.55 -6.14 8.34
C LEU A 58 -6.63 -5.28 9.61
N LEU A 59 -7.82 -4.75 9.93
CA LEU A 59 -8.09 -3.94 11.11
C LEU A 59 -8.67 -4.76 12.27
N SER A 60 -9.16 -5.96 11.98
CA SER A 60 -9.63 -6.94 12.96
C SER A 60 -9.43 -8.34 12.41
N PRO A 61 -9.66 -9.40 13.16
CA PRO A 61 -9.44 -10.77 12.65
C PRO A 61 -10.16 -11.13 11.34
N THR A 62 -11.19 -10.38 10.94
CA THR A 62 -12.01 -10.67 9.76
C THR A 62 -12.31 -9.44 8.89
N ILE A 63 -11.88 -8.25 9.27
CA ILE A 63 -12.21 -7.02 8.53
C ILE A 63 -10.95 -6.42 7.92
N VAL A 64 -10.93 -6.33 6.60
CA VAL A 64 -9.85 -5.72 5.81
C VAL A 64 -10.35 -4.41 5.22
N LEU A 65 -9.65 -3.30 5.46
CA LEU A 65 -9.88 -2.02 4.81
C LEU A 65 -9.12 -1.98 3.48
N THR A 66 -9.75 -1.46 2.43
CA THR A 66 -9.19 -1.28 1.09
C THR A 66 -9.84 -0.07 0.40
N ALA A 67 -9.63 0.10 -0.90
CA ALA A 67 -10.29 1.14 -1.69
C ALA A 67 -11.64 0.68 -2.27
N ALA A 68 -12.57 1.62 -2.47
CA ALA A 68 -13.88 1.34 -3.07
C ALA A 68 -13.76 0.92 -4.54
N HIS A 69 -12.86 1.54 -5.31
CA HIS A 69 -12.63 1.15 -6.71
C HIS A 69 -12.13 -0.30 -6.86
N CYS A 70 -11.58 -0.88 -5.78
CA CYS A 70 -11.20 -2.29 -5.74
C CYS A 70 -12.42 -3.19 -5.51
N THR A 71 -13.37 -2.76 -4.69
CA THR A 71 -14.55 -3.56 -4.31
C THR A 71 -15.72 -3.40 -5.28
N GLU A 72 -15.77 -2.31 -6.06
CA GLU A 72 -16.86 -2.01 -6.97
C GLU A 72 -17.00 -3.08 -8.06
N GLY A 73 -18.19 -3.68 -8.15
CA GLY A 73 -18.50 -4.73 -9.13
C GLY A 73 -17.95 -6.12 -8.81
N ALA A 74 -17.12 -6.25 -7.77
CA ALA A 74 -16.63 -7.55 -7.33
C ALA A 74 -17.69 -8.30 -6.51
N SER A 75 -17.68 -9.62 -6.62
CA SER A 75 -18.59 -10.51 -5.87
C SER A 75 -17.85 -11.33 -4.83
N THR A 76 -16.59 -11.67 -5.08
CA THR A 76 -15.75 -12.48 -4.20
C THR A 76 -14.33 -11.95 -4.17
N VAL A 77 -13.67 -12.08 -3.03
CA VAL A 77 -12.26 -11.70 -2.85
C VAL A 77 -11.51 -12.88 -2.23
N TYR A 78 -10.27 -13.10 -2.68
CA TYR A 78 -9.33 -13.97 -1.97
C TYR A 78 -8.18 -13.13 -1.42
N ALA A 79 -7.98 -13.18 -0.10
CA ALA A 79 -6.98 -12.40 0.63
C ALA A 79 -5.77 -13.26 0.99
N TYR A 80 -4.57 -12.71 0.78
CA TYR A 80 -3.27 -13.34 1.07
C TYR A 80 -2.46 -12.41 1.96
N PHE A 81 -2.01 -12.90 3.12
CA PHE A 81 -1.25 -12.10 4.11
C PHE A 81 0.20 -12.55 4.25
N SER A 82 0.67 -13.49 3.43
CA SER A 82 2.08 -13.88 3.38
C SER A 82 2.92 -12.84 2.64
N TYR A 83 4.22 -12.75 2.97
CA TYR A 83 5.17 -11.94 2.22
C TYR A 83 5.14 -12.28 0.73
N GLU A 84 5.36 -13.55 0.38
CA GLU A 84 5.21 -14.06 -0.99
C GLU A 84 3.79 -14.61 -1.21
N VAL A 85 3.18 -14.25 -2.33
CA VAL A 85 1.86 -14.77 -2.75
C VAL A 85 2.07 -15.75 -3.90
N PRO A 86 1.33 -16.89 -3.95
CA PRO A 86 1.45 -17.85 -5.05
C PRO A 86 1.19 -17.22 -6.43
N ASP A 87 2.03 -17.50 -7.42
CA ASP A 87 1.94 -16.95 -8.79
C ASP A 87 0.61 -17.27 -9.49
N ASP A 88 -0.04 -18.38 -9.11
CA ASP A 88 -1.29 -18.87 -9.67
C ASP A 88 -2.56 -18.31 -9.00
N PHE A 89 -2.43 -17.38 -8.07
CA PHE A 89 -3.57 -16.81 -7.32
C PHE A 89 -4.70 -16.27 -8.21
N ARG A 90 -4.40 -15.92 -9.47
CA ARG A 90 -5.37 -15.42 -10.44
C ARG A 90 -6.22 -16.52 -11.07
N THR A 91 -5.72 -17.74 -11.13
CA THR A 91 -6.34 -18.88 -11.81
C THR A 91 -6.75 -19.99 -10.87
N GLU A 92 -6.02 -20.17 -9.77
CA GLU A 92 -6.26 -21.20 -8.74
C GLU A 92 -6.24 -20.53 -7.35
N PRO A 93 -7.24 -19.69 -7.01
CA PRO A 93 -7.23 -18.94 -5.76
C PRO A 93 -7.24 -19.87 -4.54
N SER A 94 -6.25 -19.69 -3.67
CA SER A 94 -6.06 -20.47 -2.43
C SER A 94 -6.07 -19.60 -1.17
N GLY A 95 -6.27 -18.29 -1.32
CA GLY A 95 -6.35 -17.31 -0.23
C GLY A 95 -7.57 -17.51 0.68
N ILE A 96 -7.71 -16.63 1.64
CA ILE A 96 -8.91 -16.57 2.50
C ILE A 96 -10.01 -15.88 1.74
N GLU A 97 -11.13 -16.57 1.52
CA GLU A 97 -12.30 -16.03 0.85
C GLU A 97 -12.96 -14.95 1.71
N GLY A 98 -13.56 -13.95 1.05
CA GLY A 98 -14.27 -12.86 1.70
C GLY A 98 -15.24 -12.15 0.78
N THR A 99 -16.13 -11.36 1.40
CA THR A 99 -17.16 -10.57 0.72
C THR A 99 -16.75 -9.11 0.67
N PRO A 100 -16.72 -8.47 -0.52
CA PRO A 100 -16.42 -7.05 -0.68
C PRO A 100 -17.62 -6.16 -0.39
N TYR A 101 -17.36 -4.98 0.18
CA TYR A 101 -18.34 -3.92 0.45
C TYR A 101 -17.75 -2.58 0.00
N THR A 102 -18.51 -1.84 -0.79
CA THR A 102 -18.15 -0.52 -1.29
C THR A 102 -18.84 0.55 -0.46
N HIS A 103 -18.15 1.64 -0.10
CA HIS A 103 -18.74 2.77 0.62
C HIS A 103 -19.97 3.30 -0.16
N PRO A 104 -21.12 3.54 0.49
CA PRO A 104 -22.36 3.91 -0.21
C PRO A 104 -22.28 5.24 -0.97
N ASP A 105 -21.45 6.17 -0.50
CA ASP A 105 -21.26 7.48 -1.14
C ASP A 105 -20.09 7.50 -2.13
N TYR A 106 -19.49 6.34 -2.44
CA TYR A 106 -18.37 6.27 -3.37
C TYR A 106 -18.74 6.87 -4.73
N SER A 107 -17.93 7.84 -5.14
CA SER A 107 -17.98 8.45 -6.46
C SER A 107 -16.59 8.95 -6.81
N PHE A 108 -15.85 8.14 -7.56
CA PHE A 108 -14.43 8.42 -7.83
C PHE A 108 -14.14 9.88 -8.17
N PRO A 109 -13.16 10.52 -7.52
CA PRO A 109 -12.21 9.95 -6.56
C PRO A 109 -12.61 10.08 -5.08
N ASP A 110 -13.85 10.49 -4.78
CA ASP A 110 -14.33 10.75 -3.42
C ASP A 110 -14.90 9.49 -2.77
N TYR A 111 -14.69 9.36 -1.45
CA TYR A 111 -15.12 8.21 -0.63
C TYR A 111 -14.63 6.85 -1.17
N ASP A 112 -13.39 6.85 -1.68
CA ASP A 112 -12.76 5.65 -2.23
C ASP A 112 -12.31 4.69 -1.11
N ILE A 113 -13.27 4.25 -0.31
CA ILE A 113 -13.12 3.32 0.81
C ILE A 113 -13.98 2.07 0.57
N GLY A 114 -13.33 0.92 0.69
CA GLY A 114 -13.95 -0.40 0.62
C GLY A 114 -13.57 -1.27 1.82
N VAL A 115 -14.37 -2.27 2.09
CA VAL A 115 -14.13 -3.26 3.13
C VAL A 115 -14.29 -4.67 2.55
N VAL A 116 -13.45 -5.60 3.00
CA VAL A 116 -13.63 -7.02 2.76
C VAL A 116 -13.87 -7.72 4.10
N VAL A 117 -14.97 -8.45 4.21
CA VAL A 117 -15.27 -9.31 5.36
C VAL A 117 -14.83 -10.72 5.04
N LEU A 118 -13.80 -11.19 5.73
CA LEU A 118 -13.22 -12.52 5.53
C LEU A 118 -14.06 -13.63 6.17
N ASP A 119 -14.18 -14.76 5.52
CA ASP A 119 -14.89 -15.95 6.01
C ASP A 119 -14.13 -16.68 7.12
N LYS A 120 -12.82 -16.47 7.20
CA LYS A 120 -11.94 -17.05 8.21
C LYS A 120 -11.16 -15.98 8.95
N ARG A 121 -10.94 -16.22 10.25
CA ARG A 121 -10.18 -15.31 11.12
C ARG A 121 -8.69 -15.43 10.86
N VAL A 122 -8.04 -14.29 10.64
CA VAL A 122 -6.58 -14.12 10.69
C VAL A 122 -6.24 -13.58 12.08
N ARG A 123 -5.41 -14.30 12.83
CA ARG A 123 -5.04 -13.91 14.20
C ARG A 123 -3.63 -13.38 14.21
N LEU A 124 -3.51 -12.09 14.56
CA LEU A 124 -2.26 -11.39 14.76
C LEU A 124 -2.18 -10.89 16.22
N ASP A 125 -0.97 -10.66 16.68
CA ASP A 125 -0.75 -10.10 18.02
C ASP A 125 -1.18 -8.64 18.11
N THR A 126 -1.10 -7.91 16.98
CA THR A 126 -1.47 -6.49 16.89
C THR A 126 -2.14 -6.21 15.54
N TYR A 127 -3.14 -5.34 15.56
CA TYR A 127 -3.79 -4.80 14.38
C TYR A 127 -3.59 -3.29 14.34
N PRO A 128 -3.50 -2.68 13.13
CA PRO A 128 -3.56 -1.23 12.97
C PRO A 128 -4.86 -0.66 13.52
N VAL A 129 -4.82 0.62 13.87
CA VAL A 129 -5.96 1.34 14.43
C VAL A 129 -6.41 2.46 13.50
N LEU A 130 -7.70 2.78 13.58
CA LEU A 130 -8.26 3.93 12.87
C LEU A 130 -7.82 5.24 13.55
N PRO A 131 -7.66 6.33 12.81
CA PRO A 131 -7.43 7.66 13.37
C PRO A 131 -8.71 8.19 14.05
N THR A 132 -8.59 9.15 14.94
CA THR A 132 -9.73 9.94 15.39
C THR A 132 -10.26 10.83 14.26
N GLU A 133 -11.55 11.23 14.36
CA GLU A 133 -12.15 12.17 13.41
C GLU A 133 -11.32 13.45 13.32
N GLY A 134 -11.00 13.87 12.09
CA GLY A 134 -10.25 15.09 11.81
C GLY A 134 -8.75 15.04 12.10
N PHE A 135 -8.18 13.89 12.46
CA PHE A 135 -6.78 13.70 12.86
C PHE A 135 -5.78 14.43 11.97
N LEU A 136 -5.83 14.24 10.66
CA LEU A 136 -4.94 14.92 9.69
C LEU A 136 -5.18 16.43 9.64
N SER A 137 -6.42 16.88 9.85
CA SER A 137 -6.75 18.29 9.87
C SER A 137 -6.20 18.98 11.12
N ASP A 138 -6.21 18.30 12.26
CA ASP A 138 -5.66 18.77 13.53
C ASP A 138 -4.13 18.85 13.46
N LEU A 139 -3.45 17.85 12.93
CA LEU A 139 -2.00 17.89 12.67
C LEU A 139 -1.62 19.06 11.75
N LYS A 140 -2.43 19.31 10.70
CA LYS A 140 -2.20 20.45 9.80
C LYS A 140 -2.40 21.78 10.51
N ALA A 141 -3.44 21.92 11.34
CA ALA A 141 -3.72 23.15 12.10
C ALA A 141 -2.64 23.43 13.15
N ALA A 142 -2.07 22.39 13.75
CA ALA A 142 -0.94 22.49 14.66
C ALA A 142 0.39 22.81 13.96
N GLY A 143 0.47 22.64 12.62
CA GLY A 143 1.71 22.80 11.85
C GLY A 143 2.66 21.61 11.98
N GLU A 144 2.18 20.46 12.46
CA GLU A 144 2.97 19.27 12.75
C GLU A 144 3.11 18.36 11.54
N ILE A 145 2.15 18.36 10.61
CA ILE A 145 2.11 17.46 9.44
C ILE A 145 3.17 17.78 8.35
N GLN A 146 3.78 18.97 8.39
CA GLN A 146 4.60 19.47 7.26
C GLN A 146 5.88 18.67 7.02
N ASP A 147 6.47 18.16 8.09
CA ASP A 147 7.71 17.39 8.07
C ASP A 147 7.47 15.90 8.31
N ASP A 148 6.20 15.46 8.30
CA ASP A 148 5.83 14.07 8.50
C ASP A 148 6.09 13.23 7.25
N THR A 149 6.43 11.98 7.49
CA THR A 149 6.45 10.90 6.51
C THR A 149 5.37 9.87 6.85
N PHE A 150 4.92 9.15 5.82
CA PHE A 150 3.89 8.12 5.92
C PHE A 150 4.43 6.82 5.40
N VAL A 151 4.24 5.74 6.16
CA VAL A 151 4.65 4.40 5.73
C VAL A 151 3.60 3.82 4.82
N ASN A 152 4.01 3.46 3.60
CA ASN A 152 3.18 2.83 2.59
C ASN A 152 3.53 1.34 2.55
N VAL A 153 2.54 0.47 2.47
CA VAL A 153 2.76 -0.99 2.36
C VAL A 153 1.82 -1.59 1.33
N GLY A 154 2.32 -2.48 0.48
CA GLY A 154 1.49 -3.12 -0.52
C GLY A 154 2.17 -4.17 -1.37
N TYR A 155 1.45 -4.62 -2.40
CA TYR A 155 1.85 -5.65 -3.35
C TYR A 155 1.81 -5.13 -4.79
N GLY A 156 2.06 -3.84 -4.97
CA GLY A 156 2.04 -3.18 -6.28
C GLY A 156 3.14 -3.65 -7.22
N VAL A 157 3.19 -3.02 -8.39
CA VAL A 157 4.28 -3.22 -9.35
C VAL A 157 5.54 -2.49 -8.90
N LEU A 158 6.68 -3.00 -9.34
CA LEU A 158 8.02 -2.50 -9.04
C LEU A 158 8.54 -1.53 -10.09
N ASP A 159 9.48 -0.67 -9.69
CA ASP A 159 10.36 -0.01 -10.65
C ASP A 159 11.30 -1.02 -11.32
N GLY A 160 11.29 -1.03 -12.64
CA GLY A 160 12.30 -1.74 -13.40
C GLY A 160 13.63 -0.98 -13.46
N PRO A 161 14.69 -1.60 -13.99
CA PRO A 161 16.05 -1.04 -14.02
C PRO A 161 16.20 0.24 -14.85
N THR A 162 15.16 0.65 -15.57
CA THR A 162 15.11 1.91 -16.32
C THR A 162 13.70 2.49 -16.24
N PRO A 163 13.46 3.54 -15.43
CA PRO A 163 12.15 4.21 -15.37
C PRO A 163 11.69 4.72 -16.75
N PRO A 164 10.41 4.58 -17.11
CA PRO A 164 9.28 4.11 -16.30
C PRO A 164 8.91 2.63 -16.51
N ASN A 165 9.87 1.72 -16.56
CA ASN A 165 9.60 0.29 -16.74
C ASN A 165 9.11 -0.31 -15.42
N LEU A 166 7.80 -0.48 -15.29
CA LEU A 166 7.19 -1.15 -14.16
C LEU A 166 7.22 -2.67 -14.35
N VAL A 167 7.52 -3.42 -13.30
CA VAL A 167 7.61 -4.90 -13.30
C VAL A 167 6.53 -5.45 -12.38
N PRO A 168 5.77 -6.49 -12.79
CA PRO A 168 4.86 -7.19 -11.91
C PRO A 168 5.59 -7.75 -10.69
N ASN A 169 4.91 -7.71 -9.54
CA ASN A 169 5.39 -8.24 -8.28
C ASN A 169 4.23 -8.80 -7.46
N GLU A 170 4.45 -9.85 -6.74
CA GLU A 170 3.51 -10.51 -5.85
C GLU A 170 3.99 -10.56 -4.39
N ASP A 171 5.13 -9.94 -4.09
CA ASP A 171 5.70 -9.87 -2.74
C ASP A 171 5.27 -8.58 -2.05
N ARG A 172 5.22 -8.58 -0.70
CA ARG A 172 4.93 -7.39 0.08
C ARG A 172 6.17 -6.51 0.23
N TYR A 173 5.97 -5.22 -0.04
CA TYR A 173 7.01 -4.19 0.13
C TYR A 173 6.46 -3.03 0.95
N TRP A 174 7.39 -2.21 1.45
CA TRP A 174 7.06 -0.97 2.14
C TRP A 174 8.03 0.16 1.76
N SER A 175 7.58 1.39 1.88
CA SER A 175 8.41 2.60 1.75
C SER A 175 7.86 3.70 2.66
N THR A 176 8.53 4.85 2.65
CA THR A 176 8.02 6.09 3.23
C THR A 176 7.77 7.11 2.14
N SER A 177 6.77 7.97 2.33
CA SER A 177 6.47 9.10 1.44
C SER A 177 6.26 10.36 2.25
N PRO A 178 6.91 11.49 1.89
CA PRO A 178 6.72 12.75 2.60
C PRO A 178 5.36 13.39 2.29
N TYR A 179 4.86 14.16 3.26
CA TYR A 179 3.69 15.02 3.09
C TYR A 179 3.86 16.01 1.93
N SER A 180 2.83 16.14 1.10
CA SER A 180 2.76 17.15 0.03
C SER A 180 1.56 18.07 0.15
N GLY A 181 0.46 17.61 0.74
CA GLY A 181 -0.72 18.44 0.92
C GLY A 181 -1.91 17.68 1.48
N LEU A 182 -2.90 18.44 1.95
CA LEU A 182 -4.16 17.91 2.49
C LEU A 182 -5.33 18.68 1.88
N THR A 183 -6.27 17.94 1.29
CA THR A 183 -7.58 18.46 0.83
C THR A 183 -8.68 18.02 1.78
N GLN A 184 -9.93 18.27 1.43
CA GLN A 184 -11.08 17.79 2.18
C GLN A 184 -11.09 16.24 2.25
N ASN A 185 -10.89 15.58 1.11
CA ASN A 185 -11.05 14.11 1.01
C ASN A 185 -9.72 13.36 0.83
N SER A 186 -8.64 14.04 0.50
CA SER A 186 -7.38 13.37 0.16
C SER A 186 -6.18 13.88 0.95
N LEU A 187 -5.31 12.98 1.37
CA LEU A 187 -3.93 13.23 1.72
C LEU A 187 -3.09 13.08 0.45
N ARG A 188 -2.14 14.00 0.21
CA ARG A 188 -1.22 13.95 -0.91
C ARG A 188 0.18 13.68 -0.42
N LEU A 189 0.84 12.71 -1.03
CA LEU A 189 2.20 12.31 -0.71
C LEU A 189 3.10 12.43 -1.93
N LEU A 190 4.40 12.63 -1.70
CA LEU A 190 5.40 12.67 -2.77
C LEU A 190 5.98 11.28 -3.00
N MET A 191 6.05 10.87 -4.28
CA MET A 191 6.64 9.60 -4.72
C MET A 191 7.95 9.83 -5.52
N ASN A 192 8.50 11.04 -5.52
CA ASN A 192 9.67 11.35 -6.32
C ASN A 192 10.95 11.06 -5.55
N HIS A 193 11.48 9.85 -5.70
CA HIS A 193 12.73 9.41 -5.07
C HIS A 193 13.91 10.36 -5.32
N ASN A 194 14.06 10.86 -6.54
CA ASN A 194 15.17 11.76 -6.88
C ASN A 194 15.09 13.11 -6.12
N ALA A 195 13.91 13.52 -5.69
CA ALA A 195 13.72 14.75 -4.93
C ALA A 195 13.73 14.54 -3.41
N THR A 196 13.24 13.39 -2.94
CA THR A 196 13.00 13.16 -1.51
C THR A 196 13.96 12.13 -0.89
N GLY A 197 14.50 11.21 -1.69
CA GLY A 197 15.20 10.01 -1.23
C GLY A 197 14.25 8.90 -0.75
N GLU A 198 12.93 9.14 -0.81
CA GLU A 198 11.87 8.25 -0.33
C GLU A 198 11.15 7.57 -1.52
N GLY A 199 10.36 6.56 -1.23
CA GLY A 199 9.59 5.82 -2.22
C GLY A 199 8.12 6.25 -2.35
N GLY A 200 7.28 5.39 -2.92
CA GLY A 200 5.85 5.65 -3.07
C GLY A 200 5.07 4.45 -3.56
N THR A 201 3.76 4.63 -3.74
CA THR A 201 2.84 3.60 -4.20
C THR A 201 2.76 3.53 -5.73
N CYS A 202 2.32 2.40 -6.27
CA CYS A 202 2.14 2.20 -7.71
C CYS A 202 0.93 1.31 -8.01
N GLY A 203 0.77 0.89 -9.26
CA GLY A 203 -0.32 0.02 -9.68
C GLY A 203 -0.34 -1.31 -8.91
N GLY A 204 -1.45 -1.62 -8.21
CA GLY A 204 -1.60 -2.79 -7.35
C GLY A 204 -1.47 -2.48 -5.85
N ASP A 205 -0.94 -1.29 -5.47
CA ASP A 205 -0.96 -0.80 -4.09
C ASP A 205 -2.31 -0.17 -3.71
N SER A 206 -3.21 0.02 -4.67
CA SER A 206 -4.59 0.48 -4.46
C SER A 206 -5.22 -0.14 -3.21
N GLY A 207 -5.77 0.69 -2.32
CA GLY A 207 -6.35 0.24 -1.05
C GLY A 207 -5.35 -0.14 0.05
N GLY A 208 -4.05 -0.16 -0.26
CA GLY A 208 -2.98 -0.31 0.73
C GLY A 208 -2.92 0.88 1.69
N PRO A 209 -2.37 0.68 2.90
CA PRO A 209 -2.34 1.67 3.96
C PRO A 209 -1.30 2.75 3.76
N HIS A 210 -1.60 3.91 4.36
CA HIS A 210 -0.63 4.91 4.75
C HIS A 210 -0.71 5.09 6.27
N PHE A 211 0.35 4.66 6.95
CA PHE A 211 0.46 4.84 8.40
C PHE A 211 1.17 6.15 8.70
N TRP A 212 0.74 6.83 9.78
CA TRP A 212 1.37 8.08 10.22
C TRP A 212 2.68 7.80 10.96
N GLY A 213 3.80 8.23 10.39
CA GLY A 213 5.14 8.01 10.95
C GLY A 213 5.40 6.53 11.27
N ASP A 214 6.08 6.29 12.39
CA ASP A 214 6.39 4.94 12.89
C ASP A 214 5.23 4.31 13.70
N THR A 215 4.00 4.83 13.54
CA THR A 215 2.81 4.31 14.24
C THR A 215 2.05 3.30 13.38
N LEU A 216 1.07 2.62 13.99
CA LEU A 216 0.09 1.81 13.29
C LEU A 216 -1.27 2.52 13.13
N ILE A 217 -1.28 3.87 13.15
CA ILE A 217 -2.48 4.65 12.86
C ILE A 217 -2.64 4.75 11.34
N LEU A 218 -3.67 4.11 10.80
CA LEU A 218 -3.97 4.07 9.37
C LEU A 218 -4.76 5.33 9.00
N VAL A 219 -4.09 6.33 8.44
CA VAL A 219 -4.69 7.65 8.19
C VAL A 219 -5.31 7.80 6.80
N SER A 220 -4.87 6.99 5.83
CA SER A 220 -5.43 6.98 4.48
C SER A 220 -5.14 5.67 3.75
N VAL A 221 -5.83 5.44 2.63
CA VAL A 221 -5.59 4.32 1.71
C VAL A 221 -5.24 4.83 0.32
N THR A 222 -4.36 4.11 -0.39
CA THR A 222 -3.99 4.41 -1.78
C THR A 222 -5.22 4.41 -2.68
N SER A 223 -5.44 5.51 -3.40
CA SER A 223 -6.60 5.69 -4.28
C SER A 223 -6.19 5.85 -5.74
N TRP A 224 -5.43 6.90 -6.07
CA TRP A 224 -4.94 7.16 -7.42
C TRP A 224 -3.68 8.02 -7.38
N GLY A 225 -2.97 8.17 -8.50
CA GLY A 225 -1.75 8.97 -8.52
C GLY A 225 -1.16 9.11 -9.91
N ASP A 226 0.09 9.51 -9.94
CA ASP A 226 0.86 9.56 -11.17
C ASP A 226 1.03 8.16 -11.78
N PRO A 227 0.63 7.96 -13.06
CA PRO A 227 0.70 6.64 -13.68
C PRO A 227 2.11 6.08 -13.86
N ASN A 228 3.14 6.92 -13.75
CA ASN A 228 4.54 6.50 -13.75
C ASN A 228 5.11 6.31 -12.35
N CYS A 229 4.32 6.57 -11.31
CA CYS A 229 4.67 6.41 -9.89
C CYS A 229 5.92 7.21 -9.46
N VAL A 230 6.14 8.38 -10.03
CA VAL A 230 7.32 9.24 -9.79
C VAL A 230 6.98 10.67 -9.35
N SER A 231 5.71 10.96 -9.05
CA SER A 231 5.26 12.31 -8.72
C SER A 231 4.40 12.34 -7.46
N LEU A 232 3.09 12.24 -7.59
CA LEU A 232 2.14 12.38 -6.48
C LEU A 232 1.30 11.12 -6.31
N ASP A 233 1.16 10.70 -5.06
CA ASP A 233 0.17 9.77 -4.58
C ASP A 233 -1.02 10.53 -4.00
N MET A 234 -2.22 10.15 -4.40
CA MET A 234 -3.49 10.71 -3.96
C MET A 234 -4.23 9.64 -3.17
N THR A 235 -4.27 9.82 -1.87
CA THR A 235 -4.81 8.82 -0.96
C THR A 235 -6.14 9.28 -0.37
N GLN A 236 -7.10 8.37 -0.23
CA GLN A 236 -8.38 8.66 0.41
C GLN A 236 -8.20 8.71 1.92
N ARG A 237 -8.59 9.81 2.55
CA ARG A 237 -8.55 9.99 4.00
C ARG A 237 -9.51 9.04 4.70
N VAL A 238 -9.05 8.44 5.80
CA VAL A 238 -9.86 7.57 6.66
C VAL A 238 -10.44 8.35 7.85
N ASP A 239 -9.84 9.48 8.24
CA ASP A 239 -10.23 10.31 9.39
C ASP A 239 -11.47 11.21 9.14
N LEU A 240 -12.23 10.96 8.08
CA LEU A 240 -13.47 11.68 7.79
C LEU A 240 -14.64 11.08 8.59
N ALA A 241 -15.48 11.93 9.17
CA ALA A 241 -16.66 11.51 9.95
C ALA A 241 -17.51 10.46 9.20
N SER A 242 -17.85 10.73 7.92
CA SER A 242 -18.67 9.81 7.11
C SER A 242 -18.01 8.44 6.91
N VAL A 243 -16.69 8.38 6.79
CA VAL A 243 -15.94 7.13 6.65
C VAL A 243 -15.94 6.37 7.98
N LEU A 244 -15.62 7.05 9.08
CA LEU A 244 -15.58 6.44 10.42
C LEU A 244 -16.96 5.96 10.88
N ASP A 245 -18.01 6.75 10.64
CA ASP A 245 -19.42 6.40 10.94
C ASP A 245 -19.85 5.14 10.18
N TRP A 246 -19.48 5.03 8.88
CA TRP A 246 -19.77 3.84 8.08
C TRP A 246 -19.01 2.61 8.59
N LEU A 247 -17.72 2.73 8.90
CA LEU A 247 -16.91 1.65 9.42
C LEU A 247 -17.40 1.16 10.80
N GLU A 248 -17.86 2.08 11.66
CA GLU A 248 -18.41 1.72 12.97
C GLU A 248 -19.78 1.07 12.83
N SER A 249 -20.72 1.68 12.07
CA SER A 249 -22.11 1.20 11.97
C SER A 249 -22.23 -0.14 11.28
N GLU A 250 -21.46 -0.38 10.20
CA GLU A 250 -21.59 -1.59 9.40
C GLU A 250 -20.67 -2.72 9.87
N PHE A 251 -19.47 -2.39 10.40
CA PHE A 251 -18.44 -3.38 10.69
C PHE A 251 -17.99 -3.38 12.15
N GLY A 252 -18.49 -2.47 12.98
CA GLY A 252 -18.11 -2.35 14.39
C GLY A 252 -16.67 -1.89 14.62
N LEU A 253 -16.07 -1.20 13.63
CA LEU A 253 -14.73 -0.63 13.71
C LEU A 253 -14.81 0.82 14.17
N ALA A 254 -14.39 1.10 15.38
CA ALA A 254 -14.31 2.45 15.93
C ALA A 254 -12.85 2.88 16.17
N PRO A 255 -12.53 4.19 16.09
CA PRO A 255 -11.27 4.72 16.59
C PRO A 255 -11.06 4.37 18.07
N PRO A 256 -9.80 4.27 18.53
CA PRO A 256 -9.51 4.12 19.95
C PRO A 256 -10.06 5.31 20.76
N ALA A 257 -10.55 5.02 21.97
CA ALA A 257 -11.15 6.02 22.86
C ALA A 257 -10.11 7.01 23.42
#